data_869ef61c24cbc4892d021fd03ba16e1b
#
_entry.id   869ef61c24cbc4892d021fd03ba16e1b
#
_cell.length_a   1.000
_cell.length_b   1.000
_cell.length_c   1.000
_cell.angle_alpha   90.00
_cell.angle_beta   90.00
_cell.angle_gamma   90.00
#
_symmetry.space_group_name_H-M   'P 1'
#
loop_
_entity.id
_entity.type
_entity.pdbx_description
1 polymer ?
#
loop_
_entity_poly.entity_id
_entity_poly.type
_entity_poly.pdbx_seq_one_letter_code
_entity_poly.pdbx_strand_id
1 'polypeptide(L)' 'VSWKRYKGTAMADATLSGSALLAELEAYVRVHSPHLTDVRLDKATAAEGAPVDQGRRWYYVTYLADDGEGS' A
#
# COMPACT_ATOMS: atom_id res chain seq x y z
N VAL A 1 1.01 -21.10 4.40
CA VAL A 1 0.77 -19.80 3.82
C VAL A 1 -0.49 -19.20 4.40
N SER A 2 -0.40 -18.01 4.96
CA SER A 2 -1.54 -17.37 5.60
C SER A 2 -1.73 -15.97 5.04
N TRP A 3 -2.68 -15.82 4.14
CA TRP A 3 -3.04 -14.53 3.56
C TRP A 3 -4.11 -13.85 4.41
N LYS A 4 -3.84 -12.62 4.78
CA LYS A 4 -4.77 -11.81 5.56
C LYS A 4 -4.98 -10.47 4.87
N ARG A 5 -6.14 -9.89 5.12
CA ARG A 5 -6.48 -8.57 4.60
C ARG A 5 -6.12 -7.51 5.65
N TYR A 6 -5.40 -6.52 5.19
CA TYR A 6 -4.97 -5.39 6.03
C TYR A 6 -5.47 -4.09 5.46
N LYS A 7 -5.61 -3.11 6.33
CA LYS A 7 -5.91 -1.73 5.94
C LYS A 7 -4.83 -0.83 6.50
N GLY A 8 -4.49 0.20 5.73
CA GLY A 8 -3.50 1.14 6.18
C GLY A 8 -3.46 2.37 5.30
N THR A 9 -2.40 3.13 5.45
CA THR A 9 -2.14 4.29 4.61
C THR A 9 -0.79 4.13 3.95
N ALA A 10 -0.67 4.64 2.74
CA ALA A 10 0.57 4.63 1.98
C ALA A 10 0.69 5.93 1.22
N MET A 11 1.92 6.32 0.92
CA MET A 11 2.22 7.56 0.21
C MET A 11 2.75 7.22 -1.17
N ALA A 12 2.31 7.97 -2.17
CA ALA A 12 2.78 7.80 -3.53
C ALA A 12 2.79 9.15 -4.27
N ASP A 13 3.50 9.19 -5.38
CA ASP A 13 3.56 10.36 -6.24
C ASP A 13 2.16 10.70 -6.75
N ALA A 14 1.75 11.94 -6.56
CA ALA A 14 0.40 12.40 -6.94
C ALA A 14 0.17 12.40 -8.44
N THR A 15 1.22 12.32 -9.25
CA THR A 15 1.10 12.27 -10.71
C THR A 15 0.88 10.87 -11.26
N LEU A 16 1.06 9.84 -10.43
CA LEU A 16 0.88 8.46 -10.85
C LEU A 16 -0.59 8.07 -10.88
N SER A 17 -0.91 7.15 -11.76
CA SER A 17 -2.26 6.60 -11.87
C SER A 17 -2.18 5.15 -12.39
N GLY A 18 -3.29 4.43 -12.29
CA GLY A 18 -3.37 3.07 -12.80
C GLY A 18 -2.38 2.12 -12.14
N SER A 19 -1.80 1.24 -12.93
CA SER A 19 -0.91 0.20 -12.42
C SER A 19 0.39 0.77 -11.82
N ALA A 20 0.87 1.90 -12.33
CA ALA A 20 2.07 2.54 -11.79
C ALA A 20 1.84 3.01 -10.37
N LEU A 21 0.67 3.59 -10.10
CA LEU A 21 0.30 4.02 -8.75
C LEU A 21 0.21 2.83 -7.80
N LEU A 22 -0.46 1.77 -8.23
CA LEU A 22 -0.60 0.57 -7.40
C LEU A 22 0.75 -0.07 -7.09
N ALA A 23 1.65 -0.10 -8.07
CA ALA A 23 2.99 -0.66 -7.86
C ALA A 23 3.78 0.14 -6.83
N GLU A 24 3.68 1.48 -6.87
CA GLU A 24 4.39 2.31 -5.91
C GLU A 24 3.82 2.17 -4.50
N LEU A 25 2.49 2.12 -4.38
CA LEU A 25 1.85 1.91 -3.08
C LEU A 25 2.21 0.55 -2.49
N GLU A 26 2.25 -0.48 -3.31
CA GLU A 26 2.66 -1.81 -2.88
C GLU A 26 4.11 -1.81 -2.39
N ALA A 27 5.00 -1.13 -3.11
CA ALA A 27 6.39 -1.01 -2.70
C ALA A 27 6.51 -0.28 -1.36
N TYR A 28 5.73 0.77 -1.16
CA TYR A 28 5.70 1.50 0.11
C TYR A 28 5.31 0.57 1.26
N VAL A 29 4.25 -0.22 1.07
CA VAL A 29 3.80 -1.15 2.11
C VAL A 29 4.89 -2.17 2.42
N ARG A 30 5.56 -2.71 1.42
CA ARG A 30 6.64 -3.69 1.62
C ARG A 30 7.79 -3.12 2.43
N VAL A 31 8.18 -1.88 2.13
CA VAL A 31 9.28 -1.22 2.83
C VAL A 31 8.92 -0.98 4.30
N HIS A 32 7.69 -0.57 4.56
CA HIS A 32 7.25 -0.24 5.92
C HIS A 32 6.70 -1.43 6.70
N SER A 33 6.65 -2.61 6.08
CA SER A 33 6.14 -3.83 6.71
C SER A 33 7.06 -5.01 6.41
N PRO A 34 8.33 -4.96 6.86
CA PRO A 34 9.31 -5.99 6.52
C PRO A 34 8.99 -7.37 7.10
N HIS A 35 8.08 -7.44 8.06
CA HIS A 35 7.64 -8.71 8.64
C HIS A 35 6.71 -9.49 7.71
N LEU A 36 6.18 -8.86 6.67
CA LEU A 36 5.32 -9.53 5.71
C LEU A 36 6.17 -10.17 4.61
N THR A 37 5.86 -11.41 4.27
CA THR A 37 6.64 -12.17 3.27
C THR A 37 6.20 -11.86 1.85
N ASP A 38 4.94 -11.49 1.67
CA ASP A 38 4.43 -11.08 0.37
C ASP A 38 3.29 -10.08 0.59
N VAL A 39 3.13 -9.16 -0.34
CA VAL A 39 2.09 -8.13 -0.27
C VAL A 39 1.48 -7.98 -1.65
N ARG A 40 0.15 -7.98 -1.71
CA ARG A 40 -0.61 -7.68 -2.92
C ARG A 40 -1.64 -6.60 -2.62
N LEU A 41 -1.51 -5.49 -3.30
CA LEU A 41 -2.43 -4.39 -3.12
C LEU A 41 -3.78 -4.74 -3.76
N ASP A 42 -4.86 -4.51 -3.01
CA ASP A 42 -6.22 -4.78 -3.46
C ASP A 42 -6.88 -3.49 -3.95
N LYS A 43 -6.91 -2.48 -3.09
CA LYS A 43 -7.54 -1.19 -3.40
C LYS A 43 -6.72 -0.04 -2.86
N ALA A 44 -6.84 1.10 -3.52
CA ALA A 44 -6.28 2.35 -3.04
C ALA A 44 -7.25 3.49 -3.33
N THR A 45 -7.48 4.34 -2.34
CA THR A 45 -8.36 5.49 -2.46
C THR A 45 -7.62 6.72 -1.95
N ALA A 46 -7.65 7.81 -2.69
CA ALA A 46 -7.00 9.05 -2.28
C ALA A 46 -7.56 9.50 -0.93
N ALA A 47 -6.68 9.84 0.00
CA ALA A 47 -7.08 10.36 1.30
C ALA A 47 -7.39 11.84 1.14
N GLU A 48 -8.65 12.16 0.89
CA GLU A 48 -9.09 13.54 0.71
C GLU A 48 -8.87 14.34 1.99
N GLY A 49 -8.47 15.59 1.82
CA GLY A 49 -8.18 16.46 2.95
C GLY A 49 -6.80 16.29 3.55
N ALA A 50 -6.07 15.24 3.19
CA ALA A 50 -4.69 15.10 3.59
C ALA A 50 -3.81 16.03 2.77
N PRO A 51 -2.80 16.66 3.37
CA PRO A 51 -1.92 17.56 2.62
C PRO A 51 -1.09 16.79 1.60
N VAL A 52 -0.92 17.40 0.42
CA VAL A 52 0.04 16.91 -0.56
C VAL A 52 1.40 17.52 -0.17
N ASP A 53 2.39 16.66 0.01
CA ASP A 53 3.72 17.09 0.41
C ASP A 53 4.75 16.65 -0.64
N GLN A 54 5.47 17.61 -1.21
CA GLN A 54 6.53 17.36 -2.19
C GLN A 54 6.06 16.54 -3.40
N GLY A 55 4.82 16.80 -3.85
CA GLY A 55 4.25 16.07 -4.98
C GLY A 55 3.76 14.68 -4.66
N ARG A 56 3.68 14.34 -3.39
CA ARG A 56 3.17 13.04 -2.93
C ARG A 56 1.83 13.21 -2.25
N ARG A 57 1.02 12.15 -2.33
CA ARG A 57 -0.31 12.12 -1.75
C ARG A 57 -0.48 10.86 -0.91
N TRP A 58 -1.22 10.98 0.18
CA TRP A 58 -1.60 9.85 1.00
C TRP A 58 -2.79 9.12 0.39
N TYR A 59 -2.76 7.79 0.50
CA TYR A 59 -3.85 6.93 0.04
C TYR A 59 -4.26 5.99 1.17
N TYR A 60 -5.55 5.75 1.27
CA TYR A 60 -6.05 4.63 2.07
C TYR A 60 -5.93 3.38 1.23
N VAL A 61 -5.23 2.39 1.73
CA VAL A 61 -4.96 1.16 0.98
C VAL A 61 -5.54 -0.04 1.72
N THR A 62 -6.01 -1.00 0.95
CA THR A 62 -6.38 -2.33 1.43
C THR A 62 -5.50 -3.31 0.66
N TYR A 63 -4.88 -4.22 1.38
CA TYR A 63 -3.96 -5.16 0.73
C TYR A 63 -4.05 -6.52 1.39
N LEU A 64 -3.68 -7.53 0.63
CA LEU A 64 -3.52 -8.89 1.12
C LEU A 64 -2.05 -9.15 1.35
N ALA A 65 -1.73 -9.77 2.46
CA ALA A 65 -0.34 -10.05 2.79
C ALA A 65 -0.21 -11.37 3.53
N ASP A 66 0.92 -12.01 3.30
CA ASP A 66 1.30 -13.24 4.00
C ASP A 66 2.31 -12.86 5.08
N ASP A 67 2.02 -13.18 6.32
CA ASP A 67 2.90 -12.89 7.45
C ASP A 67 3.89 -14.03 7.73
N GLY A 68 3.88 -15.06 6.93
CA GLY A 68 4.78 -16.20 7.09
C GLY A 68 4.38 -17.18 8.17
N GLU A 69 3.27 -16.93 8.85
CA GLU A 69 2.79 -17.84 9.89
C GLU A 69 1.81 -18.87 9.32
N GLY A 70 1.55 -19.91 10.09
CA GLY A 70 0.54 -20.89 9.74
C GLY A 70 0.93 -21.84 8.62
N SER A 71 2.17 -21.86 8.25
CA SER A 71 2.66 -22.80 7.26
C SER A 71 2.76 -24.20 7.79
#